data_804ac1e34451e034885934684555ee38
#
_entry.id   804ac1e34451e034885934684555ee38
#
_cell.length_a   1.000
_cell.length_b   1.000
_cell.length_c   1.000
_cell.angle_alpha   90.00
_cell.angle_beta   90.00
_cell.angle_gamma   90.00
#
_symmetry.space_group_name_H-M   'P 1'
#
loop_
_entity.id
_entity.type
_entity.pdbx_description
1 polymer ?
#
loop_
_entity_poly.entity_id
_entity_poly.type
_entity_poly.pdbx_seq_one_letter_code
_entity_poly.pdbx_strand_id
1 'polypeptide(L)'
;MQCVTYFMQTFGQYVPIEPKMPDPQTQNLRYRLIDEECQELRDATDMVEYLDAVGDLLYVVYGAAIAAGLNPHHIDQAFIEIHRSNLSKLWSEDELSNLPGDCCTVNVGDGRYIVRRNDGKVIKSPSYSPANLKKILQ
;
A
#
# COMPACT_ATOMS: atom_id res chain seq x y z
N MET A 1 2.07 -7.39 12.52
CA MET A 1 0.76 -7.11 13.16
C MET A 1 0.63 -7.68 14.57
N GLN A 2 1.03 -8.92 14.88
CA GLN A 2 0.85 -9.51 16.23
C GLN A 2 1.45 -8.66 17.34
N CYS A 3 2.69 -8.17 17.20
CA CYS A 3 3.32 -7.29 18.19
C CYS A 3 2.53 -6.01 18.43
N VAL A 4 1.98 -5.40 17.35
CA VAL A 4 1.18 -4.17 17.45
C VAL A 4 -0.17 -4.46 18.13
N THR A 5 -0.80 -5.59 17.82
CA THR A 5 -2.03 -6.03 18.53
C THR A 5 -1.77 -6.21 20.03
N TYR A 6 -0.68 -6.89 20.37
CA TYR A 6 -0.28 -7.06 21.76
C TYR A 6 -0.04 -5.72 22.48
N PHE A 7 0.68 -4.81 21.82
CA PHE A 7 0.89 -3.46 22.34
C PHE A 7 -0.44 -2.74 22.60
N MET A 8 -1.32 -2.70 21.61
CA MET A 8 -2.61 -2.01 21.72
C MET A 8 -3.45 -2.57 22.88
N GLN A 9 -3.50 -3.90 23.03
CA GLN A 9 -4.22 -4.56 24.12
C GLN A 9 -3.58 -4.25 25.49
N THR A 10 -2.24 -4.30 25.58
CA THR A 10 -1.50 -4.02 26.82
C THR A 10 -1.72 -2.58 27.28
N PHE A 11 -1.82 -1.63 26.36
CA PHE A 11 -2.08 -0.23 26.65
C PHE A 11 -3.57 0.15 26.68
N GLY A 12 -4.46 -0.86 26.77
CA GLY A 12 -5.90 -0.66 26.95
C GLY A 12 -6.62 -0.06 25.74
N GLN A 13 -6.02 -0.12 24.56
CA GLN A 13 -6.66 0.34 23.33
C GLN A 13 -7.68 -0.68 22.83
N TYR A 14 -8.81 -0.21 22.34
CA TYR A 14 -9.83 -1.09 21.79
C TYR A 14 -9.39 -1.72 20.47
N VAL A 15 -9.49 -3.04 20.38
CA VAL A 15 -9.19 -3.84 19.18
C VAL A 15 -10.48 -4.51 18.72
N PRO A 16 -11.09 -4.03 17.61
CA PRO A 16 -12.28 -4.66 17.05
C PRO A 16 -11.99 -6.08 16.56
N ILE A 17 -13.00 -6.95 16.65
CA ILE A 17 -12.91 -8.35 16.18
C ILE A 17 -13.26 -8.43 14.68
N GLU A 18 -14.14 -7.54 14.21
CA GLU A 18 -14.63 -7.52 12.82
C GLU A 18 -14.26 -6.23 12.11
N PRO A 19 -14.03 -6.28 10.78
CA PRO A 19 -13.75 -5.10 9.98
C PRO A 19 -14.88 -4.07 10.06
N LYS A 20 -14.55 -2.87 10.52
CA LYS A 20 -15.46 -1.71 10.51
C LYS A 20 -14.68 -0.41 10.48
N MET A 21 -15.30 0.63 9.95
CA MET A 21 -14.69 1.96 10.04
C MET A 21 -14.56 2.37 11.51
N PRO A 22 -13.37 2.80 11.96
CA PRO A 22 -13.21 3.36 13.29
C PRO A 22 -14.03 4.64 13.46
N ASP A 23 -14.34 5.01 14.70
CA ASP A 23 -14.97 6.29 14.99
C ASP A 23 -14.04 7.46 14.60
N PRO A 24 -14.59 8.69 14.43
CA PRO A 24 -13.80 9.83 13.96
C PRO A 24 -12.62 10.20 14.87
N GLN A 25 -12.73 9.99 16.19
CA GLN A 25 -11.65 10.28 17.12
C GLN A 25 -10.49 9.30 16.93
N THR A 26 -10.80 8.00 16.82
CA THR A 26 -9.81 6.96 16.54
C THR A 26 -9.17 7.17 15.17
N GLN A 27 -9.96 7.50 14.12
CA GLN A 27 -9.42 7.80 12.80
C GLN A 27 -8.42 8.95 12.86
N ASN A 28 -8.80 10.07 13.49
CA ASN A 28 -7.94 11.23 13.60
C ASN A 28 -6.64 10.93 14.35
N LEU A 29 -6.70 10.13 15.44
CA LEU A 29 -5.50 9.67 16.14
C LEU A 29 -4.56 8.91 15.20
N ARG A 30 -5.10 7.93 14.43
CA ARG A 30 -4.29 7.11 13.53
C ARG A 30 -3.68 7.93 12.38
N TYR A 31 -4.41 8.89 11.84
CA TYR A 31 -3.87 9.79 10.81
C TYR A 31 -2.72 10.64 11.34
N ARG A 32 -2.86 11.21 12.53
CA ARG A 32 -1.79 12.01 13.15
C ARG A 32 -0.52 11.20 13.39
N LEU A 33 -0.64 9.98 13.93
CA LEU A 33 0.51 9.09 14.13
C LEU A 33 1.22 8.78 12.80
N ILE A 34 0.47 8.47 11.74
CA ILE A 34 1.05 8.23 10.42
C ILE A 34 1.74 9.48 9.87
N ASP A 35 1.16 10.66 10.06
CA ASP A 35 1.76 11.93 9.60
C ASP A 35 3.05 12.25 10.37
N GLU A 36 3.11 11.95 11.67
CA GLU A 36 4.31 12.09 12.52
C GLU A 36 5.45 11.22 11.96
N GLU A 37 5.21 9.92 11.76
CA GLU A 37 6.23 9.00 11.22
C GLU A 37 6.61 9.31 9.76
N CYS A 38 5.67 9.80 8.96
CA CYS A 38 5.98 10.30 7.61
C CYS A 38 6.90 11.52 7.65
N GLN A 39 6.78 12.38 8.65
CA GLN A 39 7.66 13.53 8.83
C GLN A 39 9.05 13.08 9.27
N GLU A 40 9.14 12.16 10.25
CA GLU A 40 10.42 11.59 10.70
C GLU A 40 11.17 10.90 9.55
N LEU A 41 10.46 10.15 8.70
CA LEU A 41 11.06 9.54 7.50
C LEU A 41 11.64 10.59 6.52
N ARG A 42 11.04 11.77 6.39
CA ARG A 42 11.56 12.87 5.55
C ARG A 42 12.77 13.54 6.17
N ASP A 43 12.81 13.62 7.50
CA ASP A 43 13.82 14.36 8.24
C ASP A 43 15.06 13.48 8.57
N ALA A 44 14.96 12.17 8.37
CA ALA A 44 16.03 11.22 8.60
C ALA A 44 17.32 11.60 7.81
N THR A 45 18.42 11.76 8.52
CA THR A 45 19.71 12.21 7.97
C THR A 45 20.74 11.09 7.82
N ASP A 46 20.51 9.95 8.46
CA ASP A 46 21.34 8.76 8.35
C ASP A 46 20.52 7.47 8.24
N MET A 47 21.21 6.34 8.01
CA MET A 47 20.55 5.04 7.81
C MET A 47 19.93 4.47 9.08
N VAL A 48 20.34 4.89 10.26
CA VAL A 48 19.75 4.43 11.54
C VAL A 48 18.42 5.13 11.72
N GLU A 49 18.39 6.45 11.59
CA GLU A 49 17.15 7.25 11.64
C GLU A 49 16.17 6.83 10.54
N TYR A 50 16.69 6.58 9.32
CA TYR A 50 15.84 6.12 8.21
C TYR A 50 15.20 4.76 8.49
N LEU A 51 15.95 3.80 9.06
CA LEU A 51 15.44 2.47 9.40
C LEU A 51 14.42 2.54 10.53
N ASP A 52 14.67 3.38 11.53
CA ASP A 52 13.76 3.63 12.65
C ASP A 52 12.42 4.17 12.14
N ALA A 53 12.46 5.27 11.40
CA ALA A 53 11.27 5.89 10.80
C ALA A 53 10.47 4.95 9.88
N VAL A 54 11.14 4.10 9.08
CA VAL A 54 10.44 3.06 8.28
C VAL A 54 9.79 2.02 9.18
N GLY A 55 10.47 1.60 10.26
CA GLY A 55 9.92 0.66 11.25
C GLY A 55 8.68 1.21 11.94
N ASP A 56 8.76 2.44 12.42
CA ASP A 56 7.68 3.10 13.14
C ASP A 56 6.49 3.44 12.22
N LEU A 57 6.76 3.86 10.99
CA LEU A 57 5.71 4.04 9.98
C LEU A 57 4.94 2.73 9.73
N LEU A 58 5.63 1.60 9.60
CA LEU A 58 4.96 0.29 9.49
C LEU A 58 4.17 -0.05 10.76
N TYR A 59 4.70 0.30 11.92
CA TYR A 59 4.06 0.04 13.22
C TYR A 59 2.73 0.79 13.33
N VAL A 60 2.70 2.09 13.02
CA VAL A 60 1.49 2.91 13.10
C VAL A 60 0.48 2.57 12.00
N VAL A 61 0.93 2.18 10.80
CA VAL A 61 0.07 1.66 9.71
C VAL A 61 -0.62 0.37 10.13
N TYR A 62 0.08 -0.58 10.76
CA TYR A 62 -0.55 -1.76 11.34
C TYR A 62 -1.51 -1.40 12.48
N GLY A 63 -1.18 -0.40 13.29
CA GLY A 63 -2.07 0.13 14.33
C GLY A 63 -3.38 0.66 13.75
N ALA A 64 -3.32 1.36 12.62
CA ALA A 64 -4.51 1.84 11.91
C ALA A 64 -5.36 0.68 11.36
N ALA A 65 -4.73 -0.34 10.80
CA ALA A 65 -5.42 -1.54 10.31
C ALA A 65 -6.13 -2.30 11.45
N ILE A 66 -5.43 -2.51 12.57
CA ILE A 66 -5.98 -3.19 13.75
C ILE A 66 -7.14 -2.40 14.35
N ALA A 67 -7.03 -1.06 14.43
CA ALA A 67 -8.12 -0.20 14.90
C ALA A 67 -9.39 -0.27 14.02
N ALA A 68 -9.24 -0.69 12.76
CA ALA A 68 -10.34 -0.96 11.84
C ALA A 68 -10.81 -2.43 11.89
N GLY A 69 -10.30 -3.27 12.80
CA GLY A 69 -10.65 -4.70 12.88
C GLY A 69 -10.06 -5.56 11.77
N LEU A 70 -9.09 -5.03 11.01
CA LEU A 70 -8.39 -5.80 9.99
C LEU A 70 -7.35 -6.69 10.64
N ASN A 71 -7.41 -7.98 10.35
CA ASN A 71 -6.45 -8.98 10.83
C ASN A 71 -5.29 -9.17 9.81
N PRO A 72 -4.23 -9.93 10.16
CA PRO A 72 -3.11 -10.17 9.25
C PRO A 72 -3.53 -10.74 7.89
N HIS A 73 -4.49 -11.65 7.86
CA HIS A 73 -4.98 -12.25 6.61
C HIS A 73 -5.59 -11.20 5.68
N HIS A 74 -6.42 -10.27 6.20
CA HIS A 74 -6.98 -9.19 5.41
C HIS A 74 -5.88 -8.33 4.76
N ILE A 75 -4.84 -7.99 5.52
CA ILE A 75 -3.74 -7.15 5.02
C ILE A 75 -2.90 -7.90 3.98
N ASP A 76 -2.57 -9.17 4.24
CA ASP A 76 -1.80 -9.97 3.29
C ASP A 76 -2.55 -10.15 1.97
N GLN A 77 -3.84 -10.48 2.02
CA GLN A 77 -4.67 -10.62 0.81
C GLN A 77 -4.84 -9.29 0.06
N ALA A 78 -5.03 -8.19 0.80
CA ALA A 78 -5.12 -6.86 0.19
C ALA A 78 -3.81 -6.48 -0.49
N PHE A 79 -2.66 -6.75 0.13
CA PHE A 79 -1.34 -6.48 -0.43
C PHE A 79 -1.09 -7.29 -1.70
N ILE A 80 -1.40 -8.60 -1.69
CA ILE A 80 -1.28 -9.48 -2.85
C ILE A 80 -2.17 -8.98 -4.00
N GLU A 81 -3.41 -8.62 -3.71
CA GLU A 81 -4.34 -8.13 -4.73
C GLU A 81 -3.93 -6.77 -5.31
N ILE A 82 -3.43 -5.85 -4.47
CA ILE A 82 -2.86 -4.58 -4.92
C ILE A 82 -1.61 -4.84 -5.77
N HIS A 83 -0.75 -5.77 -5.37
CA HIS A 83 0.43 -6.16 -6.15
C HIS A 83 0.04 -6.72 -7.52
N ARG A 84 -0.93 -7.65 -7.58
CA ARG A 84 -1.49 -8.16 -8.83
C ARG A 84 -2.00 -7.02 -9.72
N SER A 85 -2.76 -6.10 -9.15
CA SER A 85 -3.27 -4.91 -9.86
C SER A 85 -2.12 -4.04 -10.39
N ASN A 86 -1.08 -3.84 -9.61
CA ASN A 86 0.09 -3.07 -10.04
C ASN A 86 0.83 -3.75 -11.19
N LEU A 87 0.99 -5.07 -11.16
CA LEU A 87 1.61 -5.82 -12.25
C LEU A 87 0.77 -5.83 -13.53
N SER A 88 -0.56 -5.72 -13.43
CA SER A 88 -1.43 -5.60 -14.61
C SER A 88 -1.29 -4.27 -15.38
N LYS A 89 -0.43 -3.36 -14.92
CA LYS A 89 -0.02 -2.18 -15.68
C LYS A 89 0.95 -2.50 -16.81
N LEU A 90 1.59 -3.68 -16.79
CA LEU A 90 2.49 -4.12 -17.84
C LEU A 90 1.69 -4.33 -19.14
N TRP A 91 2.26 -3.90 -20.25
CA TRP A 91 1.72 -4.05 -21.58
C TRP A 91 2.19 -5.36 -22.20
N SER A 92 1.34 -6.03 -22.95
CA SER A 92 1.74 -7.12 -23.85
C SER A 92 2.25 -6.54 -25.18
N GLU A 93 2.93 -7.37 -25.96
CA GLU A 93 3.44 -6.99 -27.28
C GLU A 93 2.29 -6.55 -28.22
N ASP A 94 1.17 -7.25 -28.19
CA ASP A 94 0.00 -6.95 -29.02
C ASP A 94 -0.62 -5.59 -28.68
N GLU A 95 -0.51 -5.16 -27.42
CA GLU A 95 -1.06 -3.88 -26.97
C GLU A 95 -0.21 -2.68 -27.40
N LEU A 96 1.07 -2.89 -27.77
CA LEU A 96 1.98 -1.79 -28.17
C LEU A 96 1.52 -1.04 -29.40
N SER A 97 0.66 -1.64 -30.23
CA SER A 97 0.03 -0.94 -31.38
C SER A 97 -0.86 0.23 -30.95
N ASN A 98 -1.30 0.27 -29.69
CA ASN A 98 -2.18 1.29 -29.11
C ASN A 98 -1.44 2.29 -28.20
N LEU A 99 -0.10 2.42 -28.35
CA LEU A 99 0.68 3.34 -27.54
C LEU A 99 0.21 4.78 -27.69
N PRO A 100 -0.01 5.51 -26.58
CA PRO A 100 -0.20 6.95 -26.65
C PRO A 100 1.06 7.63 -27.23
N GLY A 101 0.90 8.77 -27.89
CA GLY A 101 2.04 9.60 -28.28
C GLY A 101 2.93 9.97 -27.08
N ASP A 102 4.20 10.23 -27.35
CA ASP A 102 5.20 10.68 -26.35
C ASP A 102 5.47 9.68 -25.19
N CYS A 103 5.44 8.39 -25.50
CA CYS A 103 5.76 7.33 -24.56
C CYS A 103 7.04 6.59 -24.95
N CYS A 104 7.82 6.16 -23.96
CA CYS A 104 8.91 5.22 -24.13
C CYS A 104 8.51 3.84 -23.59
N THR A 105 9.05 2.79 -24.19
CA THR A 105 8.82 1.40 -23.82
C THR A 105 10.11 0.75 -23.35
N VAL A 106 10.03 -0.11 -22.33
CA VAL A 106 11.12 -0.95 -21.86
C VAL A 106 10.64 -2.39 -21.83
N ASN A 107 11.29 -3.27 -22.59
CA ASN A 107 11.02 -4.69 -22.52
C ASN A 107 11.55 -5.26 -21.21
N VAL A 108 10.71 -5.96 -20.44
CA VAL A 108 11.05 -6.57 -19.15
C VAL A 108 11.11 -8.11 -19.23
N GLY A 109 11.06 -8.65 -20.43
CA GLY A 109 11.05 -10.10 -20.67
C GLY A 109 9.63 -10.66 -20.83
N ASP A 110 9.55 -11.92 -21.27
CA ASP A 110 8.29 -12.68 -21.44
C ASP A 110 7.20 -11.95 -22.25
N GLY A 111 7.59 -11.16 -23.27
CA GLY A 111 6.67 -10.39 -24.08
C GLY A 111 5.95 -9.27 -23.33
N ARG A 112 6.52 -8.79 -22.22
CA ARG A 112 5.96 -7.71 -21.41
C ARG A 112 6.78 -6.45 -21.47
N TYR A 113 6.08 -5.32 -21.37
CA TYR A 113 6.68 -4.00 -21.53
C TYR A 113 6.19 -3.03 -20.45
N ILE A 114 7.12 -2.22 -19.93
CA ILE A 114 6.76 -1.02 -19.18
C ILE A 114 6.58 0.12 -20.20
N VAL A 115 5.45 0.79 -20.12
CA VAL A 115 5.21 2.01 -20.90
C VAL A 115 5.24 3.20 -19.95
N ARG A 116 6.03 4.23 -20.29
CA ARG A 116 6.16 5.45 -19.47
C ARG A 116 6.00 6.68 -20.35
N ARG A 117 5.37 7.70 -19.79
CA ARG A 117 5.46 9.05 -20.35
C ARG A 117 6.84 9.65 -20.10
N ASN A 118 7.14 10.75 -20.81
CA ASN A 118 8.42 11.48 -20.66
C ASN A 118 8.66 12.02 -19.24
N ASP A 119 7.62 12.24 -18.44
CA ASP A 119 7.70 12.60 -17.02
C ASP A 119 7.99 11.42 -16.08
N GLY A 120 8.22 10.20 -16.63
CA GLY A 120 8.51 8.99 -15.88
C GLY A 120 7.28 8.24 -15.36
N LYS A 121 6.07 8.77 -15.53
CA LYS A 121 4.84 8.12 -15.08
C LYS A 121 4.56 6.85 -15.87
N VAL A 122 4.37 5.73 -15.15
CA VAL A 122 3.94 4.46 -15.76
C VAL A 122 2.52 4.59 -16.27
N ILE A 123 2.32 4.23 -17.54
CA ILE A 123 1.02 4.19 -18.22
C ILE A 123 0.43 2.79 -18.05
N LYS A 124 -0.82 2.74 -17.63
CA LYS A 124 -1.58 1.49 -17.49
C LYS A 124 -1.82 0.88 -18.88
N SER A 125 -1.67 -0.43 -19.00
CA SER A 125 -2.04 -1.16 -20.20
C SER A 125 -3.55 -1.06 -20.46
N PRO A 126 -4.02 -1.29 -21.69
CA PRO A 126 -5.45 -1.42 -22.00
C PRO A 126 -6.13 -2.53 -21.18
N SER A 127 -5.40 -3.60 -20.86
CA SER A 127 -5.88 -4.73 -20.04
C SER A 127 -5.68 -4.54 -18.52
N TYR A 128 -5.35 -3.31 -18.07
CA TYR A 128 -5.20 -3.02 -16.65
C TYR A 128 -6.44 -3.43 -15.83
N SER A 129 -6.20 -4.18 -14.76
CA SER A 129 -7.23 -4.68 -13.86
C SER A 129 -7.08 -4.05 -12.47
N PRO A 130 -8.02 -3.18 -12.04
CA PRO A 130 -8.01 -2.60 -10.70
C PRO A 130 -8.05 -3.65 -9.60
N ALA A 131 -7.51 -3.33 -8.43
CA ALA A 131 -7.61 -4.19 -7.26
C ALA A 131 -9.07 -4.34 -6.78
N ASN A 132 -9.51 -5.56 -6.55
CA ASN A 132 -10.83 -5.88 -6.03
C ASN A 132 -10.79 -6.25 -4.55
N LEU A 133 -10.67 -5.23 -3.69
CA LEU A 133 -10.56 -5.42 -2.25
C LEU A 133 -11.89 -5.79 -1.58
N LYS A 134 -13.02 -5.61 -2.27
CA LYS A 134 -14.35 -5.93 -1.70
C LYS A 134 -14.49 -7.41 -1.34
N LYS A 135 -13.86 -8.30 -2.11
CA LYS A 135 -13.91 -9.76 -1.86
C LYS A 135 -13.17 -10.18 -0.59
N ILE A 136 -12.24 -9.35 -0.11
CA ILE A 136 -11.41 -9.65 1.05
C ILE A 136 -12.16 -9.38 2.36
N LEU A 137 -13.16 -8.52 2.32
CA LEU A 137 -13.97 -8.11 3.46
C LEU A 137 -15.29 -8.89 3.58
N GLN A 138 -15.52 -9.87 2.71
CA GLN A 138 -16.70 -10.76 2.72
C GLN A 138 -16.36 -12.08 3.42
#